data_e009aa70551067aced64ed701b033bce
#
_entry.id   e009aa70551067aced64ed701b033bce
#
_cell.length_a   1.000
_cell.length_b   1.000
_cell.length_c   1.000
_cell.angle_alpha   90.00
_cell.angle_beta   90.00
_cell.angle_gamma   90.00
#
_symmetry.space_group_name_H-M   'P 1'
#
loop_
_entity.id
_entity.type
_entity.pdbx_description
1 polymer ?
#
loop_
_entity_poly.entity_id
_entity_poly.type
_entity_poly.pdbx_seq_one_letter_code
_entity_poly.pdbx_strand_id
1 'polypeptide(L)'
;MIRRITQGMRWLLQPVVAQWPLFVLCWLAMALQGMLDLWRLADFEFLTTAYALGLLHIVVRNVCFSAVVAWAASLVATVARRRWVCWLLVLAAMVVLAVGMFVRYHYGTRLTPEIATVIVETNRGEATEYLQTYVLSRAGLLLVGVFVVAIGAYAWAGARCRRQAHHLSRWGAAVAWLVIPLVLGEAVWTVATWPGKHAPVSRYENFGVDAVTNVLLCRQAMAQVDGQVAQAVAATAQVYSQPSVPLQGDSLVLVLVIGESYIKAHAGIYGYPLPTTPRPQAECDAGRLVVMRDMVAPYHYTNMALRSMLSTGSEGLGQQWCDSPLVMAIFKHAGYHVDMWDNQREFLHDTRETRGLNGLLYHRQVMTLCYDRVNDRNFEFDGELVSDYARQRRNAAHQLVVLHLRGQHIRAERRYPHTAQWQRFSAQDYAYRHEPFVDADAIDKIAHYDNATRYNDAVLGQVFDLFAHRQAVVVCVSDHGDEVYDYRDSQGRRDDRQHPELMVRYQHEVPMVVWCSPAFMTAHADVVSRLRRAASRPGTTDNLSQLLLGLGGITSPYYHPGLDILSDDYRPPRRIVRKTYDYDRLLQQGQ
;
A
#
# COMPACT_ATOMS: atom_id res chain seq x y z
N MET A 1 51.06 -26.33 18.51
CA MET A 1 50.17 -25.37 17.82
C MET A 1 48.90 -26.06 17.34
N ILE A 2 48.93 -27.09 16.52
CA ILE A 2 47.75 -27.81 15.98
C ILE A 2 46.78 -28.31 17.05
N ARG A 3 47.26 -28.88 18.19
CA ARG A 3 46.41 -29.32 19.30
C ARG A 3 45.64 -28.19 19.98
N ARG A 4 46.20 -27.00 20.14
CA ARG A 4 45.52 -25.84 20.75
C ARG A 4 44.46 -25.28 19.78
N ILE A 5 44.75 -25.27 18.48
CA ILE A 5 43.79 -24.80 17.47
C ILE A 5 42.59 -25.76 17.35
N THR A 6 42.84 -27.09 17.35
CA THR A 6 41.76 -28.10 17.38
C THR A 6 40.93 -28.05 18.67
N GLN A 7 41.52 -27.67 19.78
CA GLN A 7 40.84 -27.53 21.05
C GLN A 7 39.94 -26.26 21.07
N GLY A 8 40.44 -25.13 20.52
CA GLY A 8 39.65 -23.90 20.30
C GLY A 8 38.48 -24.11 19.37
N MET A 9 38.69 -24.83 18.25
CA MET A 9 37.62 -25.16 17.29
C MET A 9 36.55 -26.08 17.91
N ARG A 10 36.95 -27.07 18.72
CA ARG A 10 35.99 -27.88 19.47
C ARG A 10 35.13 -27.03 20.40
N TRP A 11 35.74 -26.07 21.10
CA TRP A 11 35.02 -25.15 21.98
C TRP A 11 33.99 -24.29 21.22
N LEU A 12 34.36 -23.78 20.04
CA LEU A 12 33.46 -22.98 19.17
C LEU A 12 32.30 -23.80 18.59
N LEU A 13 32.55 -25.05 18.21
CA LEU A 13 31.55 -25.87 17.49
C LEU A 13 30.70 -26.73 18.42
N GLN A 14 31.16 -27.03 19.63
CA GLN A 14 30.42 -27.85 20.58
C GLN A 14 29.03 -27.28 20.90
N PRO A 15 28.82 -25.95 21.06
CA PRO A 15 27.49 -25.35 21.21
C PRO A 15 26.58 -25.57 20.01
N VAL A 16 27.13 -25.47 18.78
CA VAL A 16 26.35 -25.70 17.53
C VAL A 16 25.94 -27.17 17.43
N VAL A 17 26.87 -28.10 17.73
CA VAL A 17 26.59 -29.54 17.75
C VAL A 17 25.55 -29.90 18.83
N ALA A 18 25.63 -29.26 19.98
CA ALA A 18 24.65 -29.44 21.06
C ALA A 18 23.24 -28.97 20.68
N GLN A 19 23.15 -27.97 19.79
CA GLN A 19 21.91 -27.37 19.33
C GLN A 19 21.68 -27.64 17.82
N TRP A 20 22.24 -28.77 17.30
CA TRP A 20 22.11 -29.07 15.86
C TRP A 20 20.67 -29.06 15.33
N PRO A 21 19.61 -29.46 16.11
CA PRO A 21 18.26 -29.38 15.59
C PRO A 21 17.81 -27.94 15.32
N LEU A 22 18.25 -26.99 16.18
CA LEU A 22 17.97 -25.57 15.98
C LEU A 22 18.75 -25.02 14.78
N PHE A 23 20.01 -25.42 14.65
CA PHE A 23 20.82 -25.07 13.49
C PHE A 23 20.17 -25.51 12.18
N VAL A 24 19.74 -26.76 12.07
CA VAL A 24 19.09 -27.31 10.86
C VAL A 24 17.77 -26.60 10.60
N LEU A 25 16.95 -26.38 11.62
CA LEU A 25 15.67 -25.68 11.49
C LEU A 25 15.87 -24.26 10.92
N CYS A 26 16.77 -23.49 11.50
CA CYS A 26 17.08 -22.13 11.04
C CYS A 26 17.66 -22.15 9.62
N TRP A 27 18.56 -23.08 9.32
CA TRP A 27 19.17 -23.20 8.00
C TRP A 27 18.14 -23.52 6.90
N LEU A 28 17.26 -24.50 7.14
CA LEU A 28 16.19 -24.86 6.19
C LEU A 28 15.20 -23.72 5.97
N ALA A 29 14.81 -23.06 7.05
CA ALA A 29 13.87 -21.95 6.95
C ALA A 29 14.48 -20.74 6.19
N MET A 30 15.76 -20.44 6.42
CA MET A 30 16.48 -19.41 5.68
C MET A 30 16.77 -19.82 4.23
N ALA A 31 17.03 -21.12 3.97
CA ALA A 31 17.17 -21.63 2.62
C ALA A 31 15.88 -21.45 1.82
N LEU A 32 14.73 -21.77 2.42
CA LEU A 32 13.42 -21.55 1.81
C LEU A 32 13.17 -20.07 1.51
N GLN A 33 13.49 -19.18 2.43
CA GLN A 33 13.40 -17.73 2.22
C GLN A 33 14.30 -17.27 1.08
N GLY A 34 15.56 -17.74 1.05
CA GLY A 34 16.51 -17.41 -0.02
C GLY A 34 16.08 -17.95 -1.39
N MET A 35 15.46 -19.11 -1.44
CA MET A 35 14.86 -19.66 -2.67
C MET A 35 13.70 -18.81 -3.18
N LEU A 36 12.85 -18.30 -2.26
CA LEU A 36 11.79 -17.36 -2.62
C LEU A 36 12.37 -16.05 -3.16
N ASP A 37 13.44 -15.53 -2.56
CA ASP A 37 14.11 -14.33 -3.05
C ASP A 37 14.67 -14.55 -4.46
N LEU A 38 15.32 -15.67 -4.72
CA LEU A 38 15.85 -16.01 -6.05
C LEU A 38 14.74 -16.17 -7.09
N TRP A 39 13.64 -16.81 -6.70
CA TRP A 39 12.53 -17.04 -7.61
C TRP A 39 11.74 -15.76 -7.94
N ARG A 40 11.56 -14.86 -6.96
CA ARG A 40 10.64 -13.72 -7.05
C ARG A 40 11.34 -12.38 -7.26
N LEU A 41 12.58 -12.23 -6.79
CA LEU A 41 13.29 -10.94 -6.75
C LEU A 41 14.58 -10.93 -7.59
N ALA A 42 14.99 -12.07 -8.17
CA ALA A 42 16.20 -12.13 -8.96
C ALA A 42 15.99 -11.50 -10.34
N ASP A 43 16.83 -10.52 -10.66
CA ASP A 43 16.91 -9.93 -11.99
C ASP A 43 17.89 -10.73 -12.89
N PHE A 44 18.13 -12.00 -12.58
CA PHE A 44 19.10 -12.84 -13.30
C PHE A 44 18.37 -13.86 -14.15
N GLU A 45 18.88 -14.10 -15.33
CA GLU A 45 18.50 -15.28 -16.09
C GLU A 45 18.96 -16.54 -15.34
N PHE A 46 18.10 -17.55 -15.36
CA PHE A 46 18.36 -18.84 -14.73
C PHE A 46 19.65 -19.47 -15.29
N LEU A 47 20.48 -20.03 -14.41
CA LEU A 47 21.79 -20.67 -14.74
C LEU A 47 22.91 -19.71 -15.15
N THR A 48 22.81 -18.42 -14.90
CA THR A 48 23.95 -17.51 -15.06
C THR A 48 24.98 -17.66 -13.93
N THR A 49 26.21 -17.22 -14.16
CA THR A 49 27.27 -17.18 -13.13
C THR A 49 26.85 -16.32 -11.93
N ALA A 50 26.12 -15.23 -12.18
CA ALA A 50 25.58 -14.37 -11.12
C ALA A 50 24.54 -15.08 -10.26
N TYR A 51 23.70 -15.91 -10.86
CA TYR A 51 22.73 -16.74 -10.14
C TYR A 51 23.43 -17.79 -9.26
N ALA A 52 24.46 -18.49 -9.79
CA ALA A 52 25.24 -19.48 -9.05
C ALA A 52 25.98 -18.86 -7.86
N LEU A 53 26.57 -17.67 -8.03
CA LEU A 53 27.22 -16.90 -6.95
C LEU A 53 26.18 -16.45 -5.90
N GLY A 54 25.00 -16.03 -6.32
CA GLY A 54 23.88 -15.69 -5.43
C GLY A 54 23.46 -16.89 -4.55
N LEU A 55 23.31 -18.08 -5.16
CA LEU A 55 23.03 -19.33 -4.45
C LEU A 55 24.12 -19.67 -3.42
N LEU A 56 25.40 -19.58 -3.82
CA LEU A 56 26.52 -19.85 -2.93
C LEU A 56 26.50 -18.91 -1.71
N HIS A 57 26.26 -17.63 -1.96
CA HIS A 57 26.14 -16.62 -0.90
C HIS A 57 24.99 -16.92 0.06
N ILE A 58 23.81 -17.29 -0.45
CA ILE A 58 22.67 -17.69 0.37
C ILE A 58 23.05 -18.87 1.27
N VAL A 59 23.65 -19.92 0.69
CA VAL A 59 24.05 -21.12 1.45
C VAL A 59 25.02 -20.77 2.56
N VAL A 60 26.11 -20.06 2.23
CA VAL A 60 27.16 -19.70 3.21
C VAL A 60 26.62 -18.81 4.30
N ARG A 61 25.87 -17.76 3.96
CA ARG A 61 25.27 -16.81 4.90
C ARG A 61 24.27 -17.49 5.84
N ASN A 62 23.46 -18.41 5.31
CA ASN A 62 22.51 -19.17 6.10
C ASN A 62 23.18 -20.13 7.08
N VAL A 63 24.29 -20.76 6.69
CA VAL A 63 25.11 -21.57 7.59
C VAL A 63 25.66 -20.72 8.73
N CYS A 64 26.21 -19.53 8.42
CA CYS A 64 26.75 -18.60 9.42
C CYS A 64 25.72 -18.23 10.48
N PHE A 65 24.56 -17.74 10.03
CA PHE A 65 23.50 -17.29 10.93
C PHE A 65 22.91 -18.42 11.76
N SER A 66 22.70 -19.60 11.17
CA SER A 66 22.22 -20.78 11.89
C SER A 66 23.21 -21.19 12.98
N ALA A 67 24.52 -21.10 12.70
CA ALA A 67 25.56 -21.37 13.69
C ALA A 67 25.54 -20.33 14.83
N VAL A 68 25.40 -19.04 14.51
CA VAL A 68 25.29 -17.96 15.51
C VAL A 68 24.04 -18.13 16.39
N VAL A 69 22.89 -18.45 15.81
CA VAL A 69 21.65 -18.69 16.56
C VAL A 69 21.78 -19.90 17.48
N ALA A 70 22.36 -21.01 16.99
CA ALA A 70 22.59 -22.22 17.79
C ALA A 70 23.59 -21.95 18.91
N TRP A 71 24.65 -21.15 18.65
CA TRP A 71 25.63 -20.74 19.64
C TRP A 71 25.02 -19.84 20.73
N ALA A 72 24.26 -18.84 20.34
CA ALA A 72 23.53 -17.96 21.25
C ALA A 72 22.54 -18.73 22.13
N ALA A 73 21.76 -19.64 21.53
CA ALA A 73 20.83 -20.50 22.26
C ALA A 73 21.54 -21.39 23.28
N SER A 74 22.73 -21.93 22.93
CA SER A 74 23.54 -22.73 23.84
C SER A 74 24.10 -21.88 25.01
N LEU A 75 24.58 -20.67 24.73
CA LEU A 75 25.06 -19.73 25.75
C LEU A 75 23.92 -19.34 26.70
N VAL A 76 22.77 -18.98 26.17
CA VAL A 76 21.59 -18.63 26.98
C VAL A 76 21.13 -19.81 27.83
N ALA A 77 21.11 -21.03 27.27
CA ALA A 77 20.75 -22.24 28.01
C ALA A 77 21.71 -22.53 29.20
N THR A 78 23.00 -22.22 29.01
CA THR A 78 24.03 -22.40 30.08
C THR A 78 23.96 -21.31 31.14
N VAL A 79 23.81 -20.05 30.75
CA VAL A 79 23.77 -18.89 31.65
C VAL A 79 22.44 -18.81 32.42
N ALA A 80 21.32 -18.91 31.72
CA ALA A 80 20.00 -18.78 32.34
C ALA A 80 19.56 -20.03 33.08
N ARG A 81 20.22 -21.18 32.87
CA ARG A 81 19.85 -22.52 33.39
C ARG A 81 18.36 -22.89 33.15
N ARG A 82 17.68 -22.19 32.23
CA ARG A 82 16.25 -22.33 31.97
C ARG A 82 16.01 -22.59 30.48
N ARG A 83 15.50 -23.74 30.15
CA ARG A 83 15.27 -24.22 28.76
C ARG A 83 14.18 -23.47 28.04
N TRP A 84 13.22 -22.88 28.73
CA TRP A 84 12.14 -22.13 28.10
C TRP A 84 12.64 -20.88 27.33
N VAL A 85 13.79 -20.33 27.72
CA VAL A 85 14.40 -19.19 27.02
C VAL A 85 14.81 -19.57 25.60
N CYS A 86 15.30 -20.81 25.38
CA CYS A 86 15.59 -21.30 24.03
C CYS A 86 14.33 -21.37 23.16
N TRP A 87 13.18 -21.76 23.74
CA TRP A 87 11.91 -21.77 23.06
C TRP A 87 11.44 -20.38 22.67
N LEU A 88 11.64 -19.37 23.50
CA LEU A 88 11.33 -17.99 23.15
C LEU A 88 12.17 -17.51 21.96
N LEU A 89 13.48 -17.86 21.93
CA LEU A 89 14.34 -17.52 20.79
C LEU A 89 13.88 -18.22 19.50
N VAL A 90 13.52 -19.51 19.58
CA VAL A 90 12.98 -20.24 18.44
C VAL A 90 11.68 -19.62 17.94
N LEU A 91 10.77 -19.32 18.86
CA LEU A 91 9.48 -18.69 18.50
C LEU A 91 9.70 -17.31 17.87
N ALA A 92 10.55 -16.47 18.43
CA ALA A 92 10.88 -15.17 17.87
C ALA A 92 11.49 -15.30 16.47
N ALA A 93 12.44 -16.21 16.27
CA ALA A 93 13.03 -16.47 14.96
C ALA A 93 11.98 -16.95 13.93
N MET A 94 11.08 -17.85 14.33
CA MET A 94 10.01 -18.34 13.47
C MET A 94 9.01 -17.23 13.09
N VAL A 95 8.66 -16.35 14.03
CA VAL A 95 7.77 -15.21 13.75
C VAL A 95 8.43 -14.26 12.73
N VAL A 96 9.70 -13.93 12.91
CA VAL A 96 10.43 -13.06 11.95
C VAL A 96 10.48 -13.69 10.57
N LEU A 97 10.77 -14.99 10.49
CA LEU A 97 10.75 -15.73 9.23
C LEU A 97 9.38 -15.73 8.58
N ALA A 98 8.32 -16.01 9.36
CA ALA A 98 6.96 -16.03 8.86
C ALA A 98 6.55 -14.67 8.27
N VAL A 99 6.84 -13.57 8.98
CA VAL A 99 6.60 -12.21 8.51
C VAL A 99 7.41 -11.92 7.23
N GLY A 100 8.70 -12.27 7.23
CA GLY A 100 9.56 -12.07 6.06
C GLY A 100 9.08 -12.84 4.82
N MET A 101 8.66 -14.10 4.99
CA MET A 101 8.11 -14.92 3.90
C MET A 101 6.76 -14.40 3.44
N PHE A 102 5.92 -13.97 4.36
CA PHE A 102 4.62 -13.40 4.08
C PHE A 102 4.74 -12.11 3.21
N VAL A 103 5.61 -11.19 3.60
CA VAL A 103 5.88 -9.95 2.84
C VAL A 103 6.35 -10.29 1.42
N ARG A 104 7.30 -11.21 1.28
CA ARG A 104 7.81 -11.63 -0.04
C ARG A 104 6.76 -12.27 -0.92
N TYR A 105 5.90 -13.08 -0.32
CA TYR A 105 4.85 -13.78 -1.07
C TYR A 105 3.75 -12.82 -1.54
N HIS A 106 3.25 -11.96 -0.66
CA HIS A 106 2.11 -11.08 -0.97
C HIS A 106 2.50 -9.79 -1.68
N TYR A 107 3.63 -9.18 -1.32
CA TYR A 107 4.05 -7.91 -1.93
C TYR A 107 5.07 -8.09 -3.07
N GLY A 108 5.59 -9.29 -3.30
CA GLY A 108 6.61 -9.54 -4.33
C GLY A 108 7.95 -8.85 -4.05
N THR A 109 8.13 -8.31 -2.86
CA THR A 109 9.34 -7.56 -2.47
C THR A 109 9.68 -7.80 -0.99
N ARG A 110 10.82 -7.29 -0.54
CA ARG A 110 11.16 -7.23 0.89
C ARG A 110 10.45 -6.06 1.56
N LEU A 111 10.58 -5.99 2.88
CA LEU A 111 10.11 -4.82 3.60
C LEU A 111 10.86 -3.57 3.11
N THR A 112 10.13 -2.67 2.47
CA THR A 112 10.62 -1.35 2.05
C THR A 112 10.18 -0.28 3.06
N PRO A 113 10.75 0.94 3.02
CA PRO A 113 10.26 2.06 3.83
C PRO A 113 8.76 2.33 3.62
N GLU A 114 8.27 2.19 2.38
CA GLU A 114 6.85 2.37 2.05
C GLU A 114 5.97 1.31 2.73
N ILE A 115 6.35 0.03 2.63
CA ILE A 115 5.62 -1.07 3.30
C ILE A 115 5.71 -0.92 4.82
N ALA A 116 6.87 -0.52 5.35
CA ALA A 116 7.01 -0.24 6.77
C ALA A 116 6.08 0.89 7.22
N THR A 117 5.92 1.93 6.41
CA THR A 117 4.95 3.01 6.66
C THR A 117 3.52 2.47 6.67
N VAL A 118 3.13 1.67 5.66
CA VAL A 118 1.80 1.03 5.62
C VAL A 118 1.54 0.19 6.87
N ILE A 119 2.49 -0.66 7.28
CA ILE A 119 2.35 -1.49 8.48
C ILE A 119 2.14 -0.64 9.75
N VAL A 120 2.90 0.45 9.88
CA VAL A 120 2.81 1.35 11.05
C VAL A 120 1.49 2.11 11.08
N GLU A 121 0.92 2.41 9.92
CA GLU A 121 -0.30 3.17 9.75
C GLU A 121 -1.57 2.30 9.66
N THR A 122 -1.43 0.97 9.52
CA THR A 122 -2.55 0.03 9.44
C THR A 122 -3.35 0.03 10.74
N ASN A 123 -4.64 0.25 10.64
CA ASN A 123 -5.57 0.24 11.77
C ASN A 123 -6.03 -1.19 12.12
N ARG A 124 -6.71 -1.35 13.28
CA ARG A 124 -7.16 -2.68 13.76
C ARG A 124 -8.18 -3.34 12.81
N GLY A 125 -9.05 -2.56 12.19
CA GLY A 125 -10.05 -3.05 11.24
C GLY A 125 -9.38 -3.63 10.00
N GLU A 126 -8.52 -2.85 9.36
CA GLU A 126 -7.71 -3.27 8.21
C GLU A 126 -6.82 -4.47 8.54
N ALA A 127 -6.12 -4.44 9.69
CA ALA A 127 -5.30 -5.56 10.13
C ALA A 127 -6.12 -6.85 10.27
N THR A 128 -7.35 -6.76 10.76
CA THR A 128 -8.26 -7.92 10.91
C THR A 128 -8.71 -8.42 9.54
N GLU A 129 -9.12 -7.55 8.63
CA GLU A 129 -9.50 -7.93 7.26
C GLU A 129 -8.31 -8.56 6.52
N TYR A 130 -7.12 -7.99 6.69
CA TYR A 130 -5.89 -8.48 6.11
C TYR A 130 -5.51 -9.89 6.62
N LEU A 131 -5.58 -10.11 7.94
CA LEU A 131 -5.36 -11.42 8.54
C LEU A 131 -6.36 -12.46 8.02
N GLN A 132 -7.63 -12.10 7.91
CA GLN A 132 -8.67 -13.00 7.39
C GLN A 132 -8.46 -13.32 5.92
N THR A 133 -8.03 -12.37 5.12
CA THR A 133 -7.85 -12.56 3.67
C THR A 133 -6.60 -13.36 3.33
N TYR A 134 -5.49 -13.08 4.00
CA TYR A 134 -4.19 -13.61 3.61
C TYR A 134 -3.69 -14.71 4.55
N VAL A 135 -3.83 -14.57 5.86
CA VAL A 135 -3.31 -15.56 6.82
C VAL A 135 -4.24 -16.77 6.91
N LEU A 136 -5.55 -16.55 6.88
CA LEU A 136 -6.55 -17.62 6.87
C LEU A 136 -6.84 -18.16 5.47
N SER A 137 -6.14 -17.68 4.44
CA SER A 137 -6.17 -18.27 3.10
C SER A 137 -5.56 -19.68 3.08
N ARG A 138 -5.85 -20.47 2.04
CA ARG A 138 -5.24 -21.81 1.86
C ARG A 138 -3.70 -21.75 1.92
N ALA A 139 -3.10 -20.77 1.25
CA ALA A 139 -1.65 -20.57 1.26
C ALA A 139 -1.13 -20.17 2.65
N GLY A 140 -1.83 -19.28 3.35
CA GLY A 140 -1.49 -18.87 4.71
C GLY A 140 -1.57 -20.04 5.70
N LEU A 141 -2.64 -20.83 5.63
CA LEU A 141 -2.82 -22.02 6.48
C LEU A 141 -1.76 -23.10 6.20
N LEU A 142 -1.38 -23.31 4.93
CA LEU A 142 -0.28 -24.20 4.58
C LEU A 142 1.05 -23.71 5.17
N LEU A 143 1.33 -22.41 5.08
CA LEU A 143 2.51 -21.82 5.68
C LEU A 143 2.53 -22.03 7.20
N VAL A 144 1.43 -21.74 7.89
CA VAL A 144 1.29 -22.01 9.33
C VAL A 144 1.50 -23.48 9.63
N GLY A 145 0.93 -24.39 8.84
CA GLY A 145 1.12 -25.83 8.96
C GLY A 145 2.59 -26.25 8.85
N VAL A 146 3.32 -25.70 7.88
CA VAL A 146 4.76 -25.95 7.72
C VAL A 146 5.53 -25.50 8.96
N PHE A 147 5.23 -24.32 9.53
CA PHE A 147 5.87 -23.84 10.76
C PHE A 147 5.53 -24.72 11.97
N VAL A 148 4.29 -25.16 12.11
CA VAL A 148 3.88 -26.08 13.20
C VAL A 148 4.63 -27.41 13.11
N VAL A 149 4.73 -28.00 11.90
CA VAL A 149 5.50 -29.22 11.66
C VAL A 149 6.98 -29.00 11.94
N ALA A 150 7.56 -27.87 11.52
CA ALA A 150 8.96 -27.54 11.78
C ALA A 150 9.27 -27.40 13.29
N ILE A 151 8.39 -26.74 14.04
CA ILE A 151 8.49 -26.62 15.49
C ILE A 151 8.34 -27.99 16.18
N GLY A 152 7.39 -28.81 15.72
CA GLY A 152 7.21 -30.17 16.20
C GLY A 152 8.43 -31.06 15.94
N ALA A 153 9.00 -30.99 14.74
CA ALA A 153 10.25 -31.69 14.41
C ALA A 153 11.43 -31.24 15.26
N TYR A 154 11.56 -29.95 15.52
CA TYR A 154 12.55 -29.40 16.44
C TYR A 154 12.37 -29.94 17.86
N ALA A 155 11.13 -29.94 18.37
CA ALA A 155 10.82 -30.47 19.70
C ALA A 155 11.19 -31.96 19.84
N TRP A 156 10.80 -32.75 18.83
CA TRP A 156 11.10 -34.18 18.77
C TRP A 156 12.61 -34.44 18.68
N ALA A 157 13.31 -33.79 17.75
CA ALA A 157 14.76 -33.93 17.59
C ALA A 157 15.49 -33.48 18.83
N GLY A 158 15.12 -32.34 19.44
CA GLY A 158 15.70 -31.86 20.70
C GLY A 158 15.48 -32.80 21.91
N ALA A 159 14.35 -33.53 21.94
CA ALA A 159 14.12 -34.57 22.97
C ALA A 159 15.00 -35.80 22.75
N ARG A 160 15.24 -36.19 21.50
CA ARG A 160 16.06 -37.35 21.15
C ARG A 160 17.56 -37.08 21.31
N CYS A 161 18.03 -35.90 20.91
CA CYS A 161 19.44 -35.50 21.06
C CYS A 161 19.91 -35.40 22.51
N ARG A 162 19.01 -35.11 23.43
CA ARG A 162 19.33 -35.09 24.88
C ARG A 162 19.77 -36.43 25.45
N ARG A 163 19.48 -37.51 24.75
CA ARG A 163 19.84 -38.88 25.17
C ARG A 163 21.20 -39.34 24.63
N GLN A 164 21.80 -38.59 23.71
CA GLN A 164 23.07 -38.92 23.08
C GLN A 164 24.06 -37.78 23.27
N ALA A 165 25.18 -38.05 23.96
CA ALA A 165 26.31 -37.12 23.99
C ALA A 165 27.00 -37.13 22.61
N HIS A 166 26.82 -36.07 21.83
CA HIS A 166 27.48 -35.96 20.54
C HIS A 166 28.90 -35.47 20.71
N HIS A 167 29.89 -36.32 20.37
CA HIS A 167 31.28 -35.93 20.22
C HIS A 167 31.55 -35.57 18.76
N LEU A 168 32.23 -34.45 18.55
CA LEU A 168 32.68 -34.04 17.22
C LEU A 168 33.63 -35.09 16.64
N SER A 169 33.25 -35.74 15.55
CA SER A 169 34.09 -36.70 14.86
C SER A 169 35.31 -36.01 14.22
N ARG A 170 36.35 -36.79 13.88
CA ARG A 170 37.51 -36.25 13.12
C ARG A 170 37.11 -35.60 11.80
N TRP A 171 36.11 -36.15 11.11
CA TRP A 171 35.54 -35.61 9.89
C TRP A 171 34.77 -34.31 10.14
N GLY A 172 34.01 -34.22 11.22
CA GLY A 172 33.35 -32.97 11.61
C GLY A 172 34.34 -31.85 11.94
N ALA A 173 35.51 -32.19 12.54
CA ALA A 173 36.57 -31.20 12.74
C ALA A 173 37.23 -30.75 11.43
N ALA A 174 37.38 -31.62 10.44
CA ALA A 174 37.91 -31.26 9.12
C ALA A 174 36.94 -30.35 8.34
N VAL A 175 35.64 -30.66 8.34
CA VAL A 175 34.61 -29.81 7.75
C VAL A 175 34.59 -28.43 8.42
N ALA A 176 34.78 -28.38 9.74
CA ALA A 176 34.85 -27.12 10.47
C ALA A 176 36.00 -26.21 10.04
N TRP A 177 37.14 -26.77 9.66
CA TRP A 177 38.29 -26.02 9.14
C TRP A 177 37.99 -25.34 7.80
N LEU A 178 37.06 -25.89 7.02
CA LEU A 178 36.59 -25.32 5.75
C LEU A 178 35.49 -24.27 6.00
N VAL A 179 34.58 -24.54 6.92
CA VAL A 179 33.40 -23.70 7.16
C VAL A 179 33.71 -22.44 7.96
N ILE A 180 34.61 -22.50 8.96
CA ILE A 180 34.93 -21.33 9.81
C ILE A 180 35.51 -20.15 9.01
N PRO A 181 36.49 -20.32 8.11
CA PRO A 181 36.98 -19.21 7.29
C PRO A 181 35.91 -18.61 6.38
N LEU A 182 35.01 -19.45 5.82
CA LEU A 182 33.88 -18.99 5.02
C LEU A 182 32.91 -18.17 5.86
N VAL A 183 32.61 -18.63 7.07
CA VAL A 183 31.75 -17.92 8.05
C VAL A 183 32.34 -16.58 8.43
N LEU A 184 33.63 -16.55 8.76
CA LEU A 184 34.32 -15.32 9.13
C LEU A 184 34.44 -14.36 7.93
N GLY A 185 34.73 -14.89 6.74
CA GLY A 185 34.76 -14.13 5.50
C GLY A 185 33.41 -13.48 5.19
N GLU A 186 32.32 -14.22 5.32
CA GLU A 186 30.97 -13.71 5.12
C GLU A 186 30.57 -12.68 6.20
N ALA A 187 30.94 -12.89 7.45
CA ALA A 187 30.69 -11.93 8.52
C ALA A 187 31.42 -10.60 8.26
N VAL A 188 32.71 -10.66 7.87
CA VAL A 188 33.48 -9.47 7.47
C VAL A 188 32.88 -8.79 6.24
N TRP A 189 32.50 -9.56 5.23
CA TRP A 189 31.84 -9.03 4.04
C TRP A 189 30.52 -8.34 4.38
N THR A 190 29.69 -8.98 5.18
CA THR A 190 28.40 -8.42 5.63
C THR A 190 28.60 -7.10 6.36
N VAL A 191 29.55 -7.02 7.30
CA VAL A 191 29.87 -5.79 8.05
C VAL A 191 30.45 -4.72 7.11
N ALA A 192 31.35 -5.09 6.20
CA ALA A 192 32.00 -4.15 5.28
C ALA A 192 31.03 -3.57 4.22
N THR A 193 29.98 -4.31 3.86
CA THR A 193 28.96 -3.91 2.89
C THR A 193 27.67 -3.36 3.51
N TRP A 194 27.58 -3.32 4.83
CA TRP A 194 26.45 -2.75 5.58
C TRP A 194 26.42 -1.23 5.51
N PRO A 195 25.36 -0.60 5.70
CA PRO A 195 24.28 -0.11 4.84
C PRO A 195 24.76 0.87 3.78
N GLY A 196 24.32 0.72 2.57
CA GLY A 196 24.37 1.75 1.53
C GLY A 196 25.26 1.47 0.31
N LYS A 197 25.94 0.34 0.24
CA LYS A 197 26.63 -0.08 -1.00
C LYS A 197 25.80 -1.13 -1.71
N HIS A 198 25.22 -0.75 -2.84
CA HIS A 198 24.42 -1.60 -3.72
C HIS A 198 25.29 -2.65 -4.43
N ALA A 199 25.80 -3.63 -3.70
CA ALA A 199 26.34 -4.82 -4.35
C ALA A 199 25.17 -5.72 -4.77
N PRO A 200 25.20 -6.33 -5.98
CA PRO A 200 24.14 -7.24 -6.45
C PRO A 200 23.83 -8.36 -5.46
N VAL A 201 24.80 -8.74 -4.64
CA VAL A 201 24.72 -9.80 -3.64
C VAL A 201 24.08 -9.36 -2.33
N SER A 202 24.04 -8.06 -2.01
CA SER A 202 23.33 -7.54 -0.83
C SER A 202 21.80 -7.71 -0.91
N ARG A 203 21.28 -8.08 -2.07
CA ARG A 203 19.86 -8.40 -2.28
C ARG A 203 19.42 -9.69 -1.59
N TYR A 204 20.36 -10.54 -1.15
CA TYR A 204 20.07 -11.82 -0.48
C TYR A 204 20.35 -11.75 1.02
N GLU A 205 19.65 -10.87 1.71
CA GLU A 205 19.74 -10.76 3.15
C GLU A 205 19.02 -11.93 3.82
N ASN A 206 19.59 -12.40 4.95
CA ASN A 206 18.96 -13.48 5.70
C ASN A 206 18.03 -12.91 6.79
N PHE A 207 17.22 -13.79 7.39
CA PHE A 207 16.21 -13.38 8.36
C PHE A 207 16.77 -12.63 9.59
N GLY A 208 18.00 -12.90 9.99
CA GLY A 208 18.61 -12.22 11.14
C GLY A 208 18.93 -10.77 10.85
N VAL A 209 19.44 -10.51 9.64
CA VAL A 209 19.63 -9.15 9.11
C VAL A 209 18.28 -8.49 8.87
N ASP A 210 17.35 -9.21 8.22
CA ASP A 210 15.97 -8.73 7.98
C ASP A 210 15.29 -8.35 9.31
N ALA A 211 15.45 -9.14 10.38
CA ALA A 211 14.84 -8.85 11.67
C ALA A 211 15.30 -7.49 12.24
N VAL A 212 16.61 -7.24 12.20
CA VAL A 212 17.17 -5.97 12.68
C VAL A 212 16.80 -4.82 11.77
N THR A 213 16.95 -5.00 10.45
CA THR A 213 16.61 -3.99 9.45
C THR A 213 15.13 -3.65 9.47
N ASN A 214 14.24 -4.63 9.57
CA ASN A 214 12.80 -4.40 9.63
C ASN A 214 12.38 -3.58 10.86
N VAL A 215 12.95 -3.88 12.03
CA VAL A 215 12.70 -3.08 13.24
C VAL A 215 13.21 -1.65 13.07
N LEU A 216 14.41 -1.48 12.53
CA LEU A 216 14.97 -0.16 12.27
C LEU A 216 14.14 0.62 11.24
N LEU A 217 13.74 -0.02 10.13
CA LEU A 217 12.88 0.58 9.11
C LEU A 217 11.53 1.01 9.67
N CYS A 218 10.86 0.16 10.46
CA CYS A 218 9.60 0.53 11.10
C CYS A 218 9.79 1.71 12.05
N ARG A 219 10.86 1.74 12.86
CA ARG A 219 11.14 2.89 13.74
C ARG A 219 11.43 4.17 12.96
N GLN A 220 12.20 4.09 11.88
CA GLN A 220 12.47 5.21 10.99
C GLN A 220 11.20 5.70 10.31
N ALA A 221 10.38 4.77 9.78
CA ALA A 221 9.08 5.09 9.17
C ALA A 221 8.16 5.80 10.17
N MET A 222 8.08 5.32 11.43
CA MET A 222 7.30 5.99 12.48
C MET A 222 7.77 7.42 12.71
N ALA A 223 9.07 7.62 12.92
CA ALA A 223 9.63 8.95 13.18
C ALA A 223 9.45 9.90 11.97
N GLN A 224 9.59 9.36 10.75
CA GLN A 224 9.39 10.10 9.52
C GLN A 224 7.92 10.53 9.36
N VAL A 225 6.97 9.62 9.57
CA VAL A 225 5.53 9.92 9.50
C VAL A 225 5.14 10.98 10.50
N ASP A 226 5.56 10.83 11.76
CA ASP A 226 5.26 11.81 12.81
C ASP A 226 5.84 13.21 12.46
N GLY A 227 7.07 13.24 11.92
CA GLY A 227 7.70 14.48 11.45
C GLY A 227 6.97 15.12 10.26
N GLN A 228 6.59 14.33 9.27
CA GLN A 228 5.86 14.80 8.09
C GLN A 228 4.45 15.30 8.45
N VAL A 229 3.76 14.63 9.39
CA VAL A 229 2.46 15.09 9.88
C VAL A 229 2.60 16.44 10.57
N ALA A 230 3.59 16.62 11.45
CA ALA A 230 3.84 17.89 12.13
C ALA A 230 4.15 19.02 11.13
N GLN A 231 4.93 18.73 10.09
CA GLN A 231 5.26 19.67 9.02
C GLN A 231 4.02 20.07 8.20
N ALA A 232 3.18 19.11 7.80
CA ALA A 232 1.94 19.38 7.07
C ALA A 232 0.94 20.19 7.91
N VAL A 233 0.85 19.92 9.22
CA VAL A 233 0.02 20.70 10.15
C VAL A 233 0.52 22.17 10.20
N ALA A 234 1.84 22.37 10.29
CA ALA A 234 2.43 23.71 10.29
C ALA A 234 2.20 24.44 8.96
N ALA A 235 2.42 23.77 7.82
CA ALA A 235 2.15 24.32 6.49
C ALA A 235 0.67 24.70 6.32
N THR A 236 -0.25 23.86 6.81
CA THR A 236 -1.69 24.12 6.77
C THR A 236 -2.07 25.32 7.65
N ALA A 237 -1.44 25.50 8.80
CA ALA A 237 -1.69 26.65 9.66
C ALA A 237 -1.22 27.97 9.03
N GLN A 238 -0.19 27.95 8.18
CA GLN A 238 0.31 29.13 7.48
C GLN A 238 -0.70 29.76 6.51
N VAL A 239 -1.70 29.00 6.04
CA VAL A 239 -2.80 29.54 5.21
C VAL A 239 -3.48 30.73 5.88
N TYR A 240 -3.68 30.66 7.19
CA TYR A 240 -4.38 31.69 7.97
C TYR A 240 -3.53 32.89 8.31
N SER A 241 -2.24 32.88 8.01
CA SER A 241 -1.37 34.06 8.08
C SER A 241 -1.44 34.92 6.81
N GLN A 242 -2.03 34.39 5.73
CA GLN A 242 -2.24 35.11 4.48
C GLN A 242 -3.58 35.87 4.52
N PRO A 243 -3.70 37.02 3.85
CA PRO A 243 -4.98 37.69 3.73
C PRO A 243 -5.97 36.80 2.98
N SER A 244 -7.20 36.70 3.50
CA SER A 244 -8.29 36.04 2.79
C SER A 244 -8.75 36.90 1.61
N VAL A 245 -8.86 36.32 0.44
CA VAL A 245 -9.48 36.96 -0.71
C VAL A 245 -10.94 36.57 -0.73
N PRO A 246 -11.89 37.53 -0.63
CA PRO A 246 -13.31 37.23 -0.64
C PRO A 246 -13.71 36.51 -1.93
N LEU A 247 -14.56 35.50 -1.77
CA LEU A 247 -15.16 34.79 -2.91
C LEU A 247 -16.00 35.77 -3.73
N GLN A 248 -15.85 35.69 -5.04
CA GLN A 248 -16.64 36.44 -5.99
C GLN A 248 -17.59 35.49 -6.72
N GLY A 249 -18.83 35.92 -6.95
CA GLY A 249 -19.78 35.18 -7.74
C GLY A 249 -20.90 34.53 -6.93
N ASP A 250 -21.73 33.76 -7.65
CA ASP A 250 -22.93 33.08 -7.13
C ASP A 250 -22.55 31.85 -6.30
N SER A 251 -23.57 31.27 -5.66
CA SER A 251 -23.39 30.06 -4.85
C SER A 251 -22.80 28.90 -5.66
N LEU A 252 -21.83 28.20 -5.08
CA LEU A 252 -21.19 27.02 -5.68
C LEU A 252 -21.03 25.91 -4.65
N VAL A 253 -21.46 24.71 -5.01
CA VAL A 253 -21.17 23.48 -4.26
C VAL A 253 -20.16 22.66 -5.06
N LEU A 254 -18.98 22.47 -4.48
CA LEU A 254 -17.95 21.58 -5.01
C LEU A 254 -17.94 20.30 -4.18
N VAL A 255 -18.11 19.16 -4.80
CA VAL A 255 -18.11 17.84 -4.15
C VAL A 255 -16.94 17.04 -4.64
N LEU A 256 -16.08 16.59 -3.75
CA LEU A 256 -15.03 15.64 -4.03
C LEU A 256 -15.43 14.28 -3.48
N VAL A 257 -15.64 13.31 -4.36
CA VAL A 257 -15.86 11.91 -4.00
C VAL A 257 -14.55 11.16 -4.24
N ILE A 258 -13.96 10.67 -3.16
CA ILE A 258 -12.74 9.87 -3.21
C ILE A 258 -13.15 8.41 -3.13
N GLY A 259 -12.96 7.67 -4.23
CA GLY A 259 -13.10 6.21 -4.28
C GLY A 259 -11.85 5.53 -3.75
N GLU A 260 -11.96 4.27 -3.44
CA GLU A 260 -10.89 3.44 -2.88
C GLU A 260 -10.66 2.23 -3.76
N SER A 261 -9.39 2.00 -4.18
CA SER A 261 -8.98 0.80 -4.93
C SER A 261 -9.78 0.58 -6.23
N TYR A 262 -10.25 1.65 -6.89
CA TYR A 262 -11.10 1.54 -8.07
C TYR A 262 -10.25 1.41 -9.35
N ILE A 263 -10.29 0.23 -9.96
CA ILE A 263 -9.55 -0.09 -11.17
C ILE A 263 -10.25 0.51 -12.40
N LYS A 264 -9.55 1.36 -13.13
CA LYS A 264 -10.06 1.98 -14.36
C LYS A 264 -10.47 0.93 -15.40
N ALA A 265 -9.71 -0.16 -15.52
CA ALA A 265 -9.98 -1.25 -16.45
C ALA A 265 -11.26 -2.03 -16.13
N HIS A 266 -11.82 -1.96 -14.91
CA HIS A 266 -13.10 -2.55 -14.53
C HIS A 266 -14.29 -1.58 -14.61
N ALA A 267 -14.07 -0.39 -15.13
CA ALA A 267 -15.12 0.61 -15.30
C ALA A 267 -15.73 0.58 -16.71
N GLY A 268 -17.03 0.26 -16.81
CA GLY A 268 -17.73 0.20 -18.10
C GLY A 268 -17.62 1.49 -18.92
N ILE A 269 -17.65 2.66 -18.28
CA ILE A 269 -17.49 3.97 -18.93
C ILE A 269 -16.09 4.17 -19.55
N TYR A 270 -15.11 3.35 -19.19
CA TYR A 270 -13.77 3.31 -19.81
C TYR A 270 -13.60 2.13 -20.79
N GLY A 271 -14.68 1.38 -21.07
CA GLY A 271 -14.68 0.30 -22.08
C GLY A 271 -14.59 -1.11 -21.51
N TYR A 272 -14.76 -1.30 -20.20
CA TYR A 272 -14.91 -2.65 -19.63
C TYR A 272 -16.14 -3.34 -20.20
N PRO A 273 -16.09 -4.65 -20.54
CA PRO A 273 -17.18 -5.31 -21.26
C PRO A 273 -18.49 -5.45 -20.45
N LEU A 274 -18.40 -5.46 -19.12
CA LEU A 274 -19.57 -5.55 -18.25
C LEU A 274 -20.09 -4.14 -17.86
N PRO A 275 -21.42 -3.97 -17.70
CA PRO A 275 -22.03 -2.67 -17.39
C PRO A 275 -21.89 -2.34 -15.89
N THR A 276 -20.65 -2.13 -15.44
CA THR A 276 -20.33 -1.80 -14.04
C THR A 276 -20.64 -0.36 -13.67
N THR A 277 -20.74 0.56 -14.67
CA THR A 277 -20.91 2.01 -14.45
C THR A 277 -22.06 2.64 -15.26
N PRO A 278 -23.30 2.12 -15.22
CA PRO A 278 -24.39 2.65 -16.05
C PRO A 278 -24.88 4.04 -15.61
N ARG A 279 -24.74 4.44 -14.34
CA ARG A 279 -25.20 5.74 -13.89
C ARG A 279 -24.32 6.88 -14.42
N PRO A 280 -22.98 6.86 -14.24
CA PRO A 280 -22.06 7.76 -14.94
C PRO A 280 -22.22 7.72 -16.47
N GLN A 281 -22.46 6.56 -17.06
CA GLN A 281 -22.70 6.46 -18.50
C GLN A 281 -23.93 7.25 -18.94
N ALA A 282 -25.06 7.11 -18.23
CA ALA A 282 -26.27 7.86 -18.51
C ALA A 282 -26.08 9.39 -18.36
N GLU A 283 -25.30 9.82 -17.37
CA GLU A 283 -24.96 11.23 -17.18
C GLU A 283 -24.02 11.75 -18.29
N CYS A 284 -23.11 10.91 -18.77
CA CYS A 284 -22.23 11.20 -19.90
C CYS A 284 -23.05 11.35 -21.20
N ASP A 285 -23.97 10.42 -21.47
CA ASP A 285 -24.85 10.45 -22.64
C ASP A 285 -25.78 11.69 -22.62
N ALA A 286 -26.18 12.15 -21.44
CA ALA A 286 -26.91 13.38 -21.23
C ALA A 286 -26.05 14.65 -21.29
N GLY A 287 -24.73 14.51 -21.51
CA GLY A 287 -23.78 15.63 -21.65
C GLY A 287 -23.45 16.33 -20.32
N ARG A 288 -23.87 15.79 -19.17
CA ARG A 288 -23.65 16.36 -17.84
C ARG A 288 -22.37 15.85 -17.17
N LEU A 289 -21.75 14.79 -17.67
CA LEU A 289 -20.55 14.20 -17.12
C LEU A 289 -19.43 14.17 -18.14
N VAL A 290 -18.23 14.54 -17.71
CA VAL A 290 -16.99 14.47 -18.50
C VAL A 290 -16.10 13.38 -17.90
N VAL A 291 -15.65 12.46 -18.76
CA VAL A 291 -14.73 11.36 -18.41
C VAL A 291 -13.31 11.83 -18.65
N MET A 292 -12.50 11.92 -17.59
CA MET A 292 -11.06 12.21 -17.69
C MET A 292 -10.34 10.92 -18.05
N ARG A 293 -9.79 10.84 -19.26
CA ARG A 293 -9.35 9.57 -19.86
C ARG A 293 -7.96 9.12 -19.45
N ASP A 294 -7.10 10.05 -19.00
CA ASP A 294 -5.67 9.80 -18.78
C ASP A 294 -5.22 10.36 -17.41
N MET A 295 -5.73 9.72 -16.35
CA MET A 295 -5.39 10.06 -14.97
C MET A 295 -4.58 8.96 -14.31
N VAL A 296 -3.52 9.35 -13.61
CA VAL A 296 -2.59 8.45 -12.92
C VAL A 296 -2.41 8.87 -11.46
N ALA A 297 -2.46 7.92 -10.55
CA ALA A 297 -2.13 8.12 -9.14
C ALA A 297 -0.62 7.87 -8.93
N PRO A 298 0.15 8.78 -8.35
CA PRO A 298 1.59 8.57 -8.08
C PRO A 298 1.85 7.42 -7.12
N TYR A 299 0.91 7.16 -6.22
CA TYR A 299 1.00 6.15 -5.17
C TYR A 299 -0.11 5.11 -5.31
N HIS A 300 0.20 3.87 -4.87
CA HIS A 300 -0.70 2.72 -4.89
C HIS A 300 -1.13 2.29 -3.48
N TYR A 301 -0.90 3.11 -2.47
CA TYR A 301 -1.36 2.94 -1.10
C TYR A 301 -2.17 4.15 -0.67
N THR A 302 -3.36 3.93 -0.10
CA THR A 302 -4.34 4.94 0.31
C THR A 302 -3.72 6.10 1.09
N ASN A 303 -2.93 5.79 2.12
CA ASN A 303 -2.34 6.81 2.99
C ASN A 303 -1.43 7.78 2.22
N MET A 304 -0.63 7.28 1.30
CA MET A 304 0.27 8.10 0.49
C MET A 304 -0.48 8.85 -0.61
N ALA A 305 -1.44 8.17 -1.27
CA ALA A 305 -2.24 8.76 -2.33
C ALA A 305 -3.07 9.93 -1.82
N LEU A 306 -3.77 9.76 -0.69
CA LEU A 306 -4.62 10.82 -0.13
C LEU A 306 -3.81 12.01 0.41
N ARG A 307 -2.65 11.79 1.02
CA ARG A 307 -1.77 12.89 1.45
C ARG A 307 -1.32 13.73 0.25
N SER A 308 -0.92 13.06 -0.82
CA SER A 308 -0.51 13.71 -2.06
C SER A 308 -1.68 14.44 -2.73
N MET A 309 -2.83 13.79 -2.83
CA MET A 309 -4.05 14.30 -3.48
C MET A 309 -4.65 15.52 -2.77
N LEU A 310 -4.62 15.54 -1.43
CA LEU A 310 -5.23 16.59 -0.62
C LEU A 310 -4.27 17.73 -0.26
N SER A 311 -2.97 17.57 -0.50
CA SER A 311 -1.97 18.63 -0.41
C SER A 311 -1.96 19.48 -1.68
N THR A 312 -1.47 20.71 -1.59
CA THR A 312 -1.22 21.57 -2.76
C THR A 312 0.18 21.39 -3.35
N GLY A 313 1.02 20.55 -2.75
CA GLY A 313 2.33 20.19 -3.30
C GLY A 313 2.22 19.22 -4.47
N SER A 314 3.15 19.28 -5.42
CA SER A 314 3.20 18.38 -6.58
C SER A 314 4.49 17.57 -6.62
N GLU A 315 4.35 16.25 -6.67
CA GLU A 315 5.47 15.31 -6.86
C GLU A 315 6.19 15.56 -8.20
N GLY A 316 5.44 15.92 -9.24
CA GLY A 316 6.00 16.24 -10.55
C GLY A 316 6.95 17.44 -10.55
N LEU A 317 6.85 18.32 -9.55
CA LEU A 317 7.77 19.44 -9.30
C LEU A 317 8.84 19.12 -8.23
N GLY A 318 8.90 17.88 -7.75
CA GLY A 318 9.83 17.47 -6.69
C GLY A 318 9.47 17.99 -5.30
N GLN A 319 8.24 18.45 -5.09
CA GLN A 319 7.74 18.92 -3.79
C GLN A 319 7.20 17.73 -3.00
N GLN A 320 7.42 17.73 -1.68
CA GLN A 320 6.78 16.74 -0.83
C GLN A 320 5.39 17.23 -0.39
N TRP A 321 4.46 16.33 -0.25
CA TRP A 321 3.09 16.62 0.18
C TRP A 321 3.05 17.40 1.52
N CYS A 322 4.00 17.14 2.44
CA CYS A 322 4.06 17.77 3.77
C CYS A 322 4.63 19.21 3.77
N ASP A 323 5.24 19.64 2.66
CA ASP A 323 5.77 21.02 2.53
C ASP A 323 4.68 22.02 2.20
N SER A 324 3.48 21.56 1.87
CA SER A 324 2.38 22.36 1.35
C SER A 324 1.10 22.16 2.16
N PRO A 325 0.21 23.16 2.20
CA PRO A 325 -1.02 23.07 2.98
C PRO A 325 -2.02 22.09 2.39
N LEU A 326 -2.91 21.58 3.24
CA LEU A 326 -4.08 20.83 2.83
C LEU A 326 -5.10 21.77 2.14
N VAL A 327 -5.62 21.36 1.01
CA VAL A 327 -6.53 22.17 0.16
C VAL A 327 -7.79 22.59 0.90
N MET A 328 -8.32 21.76 1.80
CA MET A 328 -9.50 22.07 2.60
C MET A 328 -9.33 23.34 3.46
N ALA A 329 -8.13 23.57 4.01
CA ALA A 329 -7.85 24.77 4.77
C ALA A 329 -7.92 26.04 3.91
N ILE A 330 -7.48 25.96 2.66
CA ILE A 330 -7.54 27.06 1.71
C ILE A 330 -9.00 27.38 1.37
N PHE A 331 -9.83 26.36 1.11
CA PHE A 331 -11.26 26.51 0.89
C PHE A 331 -11.94 27.17 2.08
N LYS A 332 -11.69 26.66 3.30
CA LYS A 332 -12.29 27.20 4.52
C LYS A 332 -11.85 28.65 4.76
N HIS A 333 -10.57 28.95 4.57
CA HIS A 333 -10.04 30.30 4.70
C HIS A 333 -10.63 31.27 3.67
N ALA A 334 -10.93 30.79 2.46
CA ALA A 334 -11.61 31.56 1.41
C ALA A 334 -13.13 31.77 1.67
N GLY A 335 -13.69 31.16 2.71
CA GLY A 335 -15.11 31.33 3.11
C GLY A 335 -16.04 30.21 2.66
N TYR A 336 -15.52 29.10 2.14
CA TYR A 336 -16.33 27.90 1.92
C TYR A 336 -16.69 27.23 3.25
N HIS A 337 -17.91 26.70 3.34
CA HIS A 337 -18.27 25.72 4.36
C HIS A 337 -17.73 24.36 3.95
N VAL A 338 -16.90 23.75 4.78
CA VAL A 338 -16.18 22.51 4.46
C VAL A 338 -16.70 21.35 5.28
N ASP A 339 -17.32 20.37 4.61
CA ASP A 339 -17.80 19.13 5.19
C ASP A 339 -16.89 17.96 4.79
N MET A 340 -16.52 17.11 5.76
CA MET A 340 -15.76 15.87 5.53
C MET A 340 -16.52 14.68 6.07
N TRP A 341 -17.00 13.80 5.19
CA TRP A 341 -17.63 12.51 5.51
C TRP A 341 -16.74 11.38 5.03
N ASP A 342 -16.17 10.63 5.98
CA ASP A 342 -15.17 9.62 5.75
C ASP A 342 -15.63 8.27 6.32
N ASN A 343 -15.78 7.26 5.44
CA ASN A 343 -16.18 5.91 5.83
C ASN A 343 -15.00 5.03 6.23
N GLN A 344 -13.78 5.57 6.17
CA GLN A 344 -12.53 4.90 6.56
C GLN A 344 -11.87 5.51 7.81
N ARG A 345 -12.54 6.50 8.42
CA ARG A 345 -12.05 7.16 9.61
C ARG A 345 -11.89 6.19 10.78
N GLU A 346 -10.82 6.32 11.51
CA GLU A 346 -10.56 5.56 12.72
C GLU A 346 -11.10 6.31 13.94
N PHE A 347 -12.12 5.74 14.61
CA PHE A 347 -12.70 6.29 15.82
C PHE A 347 -12.05 5.63 17.06
N LEU A 348 -10.90 6.16 17.48
CA LEU A 348 -10.22 5.72 18.70
C LEU A 348 -10.62 6.59 19.89
N HIS A 349 -10.71 5.97 21.07
CA HIS A 349 -10.97 6.68 22.32
C HIS A 349 -9.79 7.58 22.74
N ASP A 350 -8.58 7.26 22.35
CA ASP A 350 -7.38 8.09 22.57
C ASP A 350 -6.80 8.56 21.21
N THR A 351 -7.00 9.82 20.91
CA THR A 351 -6.48 10.46 19.68
C THR A 351 -4.95 10.50 19.62
N ARG A 352 -4.25 10.20 20.72
CA ARG A 352 -2.77 10.09 20.75
C ARG A 352 -2.26 8.81 20.12
N GLU A 353 -3.15 7.84 19.91
CA GLU A 353 -2.81 6.56 19.25
C GLU A 353 -3.04 6.62 17.73
N THR A 354 -3.74 7.64 17.19
CA THR A 354 -3.93 7.80 15.75
C THR A 354 -2.65 8.29 15.09
N ARG A 355 -2.22 7.57 14.08
CA ARG A 355 -1.02 7.88 13.29
C ARG A 355 -1.36 7.94 11.81
N GLY A 356 -0.38 8.32 11.03
CA GLY A 356 -0.49 8.26 9.59
C GLY A 356 -1.53 9.22 9.02
N LEU A 357 -2.33 8.73 8.08
CA LEU A 357 -3.35 9.53 7.42
C LEU A 357 -4.43 10.00 8.40
N ASN A 358 -4.94 9.10 9.25
CA ASN A 358 -5.90 9.45 10.29
C ASN A 358 -5.30 10.44 11.30
N GLY A 359 -4.03 10.27 11.67
CA GLY A 359 -3.29 11.21 12.51
C GLY A 359 -3.15 12.60 11.89
N LEU A 360 -3.08 12.70 10.56
CA LEU A 360 -3.07 13.96 9.84
C LEU A 360 -4.47 14.55 9.72
N LEU A 361 -5.40 13.86 9.05
CA LEU A 361 -6.71 14.41 8.69
C LEU A 361 -7.58 14.74 9.92
N TYR A 362 -7.40 13.98 11.01
CA TYR A 362 -8.12 14.18 12.27
C TYR A 362 -7.24 14.71 13.40
N HIS A 363 -6.06 15.25 13.06
CA HIS A 363 -5.27 16.04 13.99
C HIS A 363 -6.10 17.21 14.50
N ARG A 364 -6.09 17.47 15.81
CA ARG A 364 -6.94 18.50 16.43
C ARG A 364 -6.86 19.87 15.73
N GLN A 365 -5.66 20.27 15.36
CA GLN A 365 -5.45 21.56 14.69
C GLN A 365 -5.96 21.51 13.25
N VAL A 366 -5.70 20.42 12.50
CA VAL A 366 -6.21 20.23 11.14
C VAL A 366 -7.73 20.22 11.12
N MET A 367 -8.37 19.52 12.05
CA MET A 367 -9.84 19.54 12.15
C MET A 367 -10.38 20.97 12.31
N THR A 368 -9.73 21.81 13.11
CA THR A 368 -10.14 23.20 13.30
C THR A 368 -9.92 24.04 12.04
N LEU A 369 -8.78 23.84 11.37
CA LEU A 369 -8.37 24.63 10.21
C LEU A 369 -9.05 24.20 8.90
N CYS A 370 -9.41 22.92 8.77
CA CYS A 370 -9.86 22.35 7.50
C CYS A 370 -11.38 22.14 7.43
N TYR A 371 -12.05 21.80 8.55
CA TYR A 371 -13.42 21.34 8.50
C TYR A 371 -14.35 22.21 9.37
N ASP A 372 -15.59 22.36 8.92
CA ASP A 372 -16.69 22.87 9.72
C ASP A 372 -17.47 21.73 10.34
N ARG A 373 -17.52 20.58 9.63
CA ARG A 373 -18.22 19.39 10.10
C ARG A 373 -17.53 18.12 9.62
N VAL A 374 -17.62 17.08 10.42
CA VAL A 374 -17.17 15.73 10.12
C VAL A 374 -18.21 14.72 10.58
N ASN A 375 -18.29 13.52 9.97
CA ASN A 375 -19.14 12.44 10.46
C ASN A 375 -18.64 11.91 11.82
N ASP A 376 -19.55 11.34 12.59
CA ASP A 376 -19.31 10.84 13.95
C ASP A 376 -19.19 9.31 14.04
N ARG A 377 -19.36 8.59 12.91
CA ARG A 377 -19.28 7.13 12.82
C ARG A 377 -19.01 6.65 11.41
N ASN A 378 -18.54 5.40 11.28
CA ASN A 378 -18.48 4.68 10.01
C ASN A 378 -19.79 3.92 9.76
N PHE A 379 -20.02 3.60 8.49
CA PHE A 379 -21.17 2.89 8.00
C PHE A 379 -20.75 1.57 7.36
N GLU A 380 -21.63 0.60 7.30
CA GLU A 380 -21.35 -0.68 6.66
C GLU A 380 -21.16 -0.49 5.17
N PHE A 381 -22.03 0.30 4.53
CA PHE A 381 -22.01 0.59 3.10
C PHE A 381 -21.91 2.08 2.81
N ASP A 382 -21.27 2.44 1.71
CA ASP A 382 -21.05 3.84 1.31
C ASP A 382 -22.33 4.61 1.00
N GLY A 383 -23.41 3.93 0.56
CA GLY A 383 -24.72 4.55 0.37
C GLY A 383 -25.35 5.05 1.67
N GLU A 384 -25.00 4.43 2.80
CA GLU A 384 -25.44 4.90 4.12
C GLU A 384 -24.69 6.16 4.55
N LEU A 385 -23.37 6.27 4.22
CA LEU A 385 -22.60 7.49 4.43
C LEU A 385 -23.21 8.68 3.68
N VAL A 386 -23.54 8.49 2.38
CA VAL A 386 -24.18 9.53 1.56
C VAL A 386 -25.55 9.89 2.11
N SER A 387 -26.33 8.90 2.54
CA SER A 387 -27.66 9.12 3.17
C SER A 387 -27.55 9.87 4.50
N ASP A 388 -26.53 9.58 5.29
CA ASP A 388 -26.26 10.29 6.54
C ASP A 388 -25.87 11.75 6.27
N TYR A 389 -24.97 11.98 5.32
CA TYR A 389 -24.65 13.33 4.88
C TYR A 389 -25.89 14.08 4.42
N ALA A 390 -26.76 13.46 3.60
CA ALA A 390 -27.98 14.07 3.09
C ALA A 390 -28.94 14.53 4.20
N ARG A 391 -29.07 13.74 5.27
CA ARG A 391 -29.90 14.11 6.45
C ARG A 391 -29.29 15.26 7.23
N GLN A 392 -27.98 15.36 7.31
CA GLN A 392 -27.27 16.31 8.15
C GLN A 392 -26.78 17.55 7.41
N ARG A 393 -26.83 17.56 6.06
CA ARG A 393 -26.27 18.64 5.24
C ARG A 393 -26.80 20.01 5.63
N ARG A 394 -25.97 21.01 5.50
CA ARG A 394 -26.32 22.43 5.60
C ARG A 394 -26.26 23.06 4.23
N ASN A 395 -27.16 24.02 3.98
CA ASN A 395 -27.15 24.79 2.75
C ASN A 395 -26.31 26.05 2.96
N ALA A 396 -25.03 25.99 2.62
CA ALA A 396 -24.18 27.16 2.48
C ALA A 396 -24.14 27.65 1.03
N ALA A 397 -23.90 28.93 0.81
CA ALA A 397 -23.75 29.49 -0.53
C ALA A 397 -22.54 28.86 -1.23
N HIS A 398 -21.39 28.90 -0.57
CA HIS A 398 -20.17 28.23 -1.05
C HIS A 398 -19.87 27.04 -0.15
N GLN A 399 -19.73 25.87 -0.73
CA GLN A 399 -19.55 24.64 0.04
C GLN A 399 -18.55 23.70 -0.65
N LEU A 400 -17.61 23.16 0.10
CA LEU A 400 -16.79 22.02 -0.29
C LEU A 400 -17.24 20.80 0.52
N VAL A 401 -17.64 19.74 -0.16
CA VAL A 401 -18.02 18.47 0.45
C VAL A 401 -17.02 17.42 0.04
N VAL A 402 -16.36 16.77 0.98
CA VAL A 402 -15.46 15.65 0.72
C VAL A 402 -16.14 14.39 1.24
N LEU A 403 -16.35 13.43 0.35
CA LEU A 403 -16.90 12.10 0.64
C LEU A 403 -15.82 11.06 0.37
N HIS A 404 -15.26 10.46 1.42
CA HIS A 404 -14.26 9.41 1.29
C HIS A 404 -14.93 8.06 1.51
N LEU A 405 -14.96 7.24 0.46
CA LEU A 405 -15.67 5.98 0.41
C LEU A 405 -14.75 4.81 0.79
N ARG A 406 -15.34 3.70 1.20
CA ARG A 406 -14.65 2.39 1.26
C ARG A 406 -14.45 1.77 -0.12
N GLY A 407 -15.23 2.19 -1.08
CA GLY A 407 -15.10 1.82 -2.49
C GLY A 407 -15.03 0.32 -2.73
N GLN A 408 -13.99 -0.09 -3.43
CA GLN A 408 -13.71 -1.48 -3.78
C GLN A 408 -12.57 -2.09 -2.96
N HIS A 409 -12.25 -1.51 -1.80
CA HIS A 409 -11.19 -2.01 -0.91
C HIS A 409 -11.26 -3.53 -0.70
N ILE A 410 -10.14 -4.17 -0.41
CA ILE A 410 -9.99 -5.62 -0.22
C ILE A 410 -11.15 -6.23 0.55
N ARG A 411 -11.55 -7.46 0.17
CA ARG A 411 -12.80 -8.12 0.51
C ARG A 411 -14.01 -7.41 -0.11
N ALA A 412 -13.93 -7.24 -1.43
CA ALA A 412 -14.97 -6.60 -2.23
C ALA A 412 -16.38 -7.17 -1.96
N GLU A 413 -16.47 -8.45 -1.57
CA GLU A 413 -17.73 -9.07 -1.12
C GLU A 413 -18.38 -8.37 0.07
N ARG A 414 -17.63 -7.57 0.83
CA ARG A 414 -18.16 -6.78 1.96
C ARG A 414 -18.47 -5.33 1.62
N ARG A 415 -18.31 -4.92 0.38
CA ARG A 415 -18.44 -3.51 -0.03
C ARG A 415 -19.80 -3.18 -0.63
N TYR A 416 -20.70 -4.15 -0.71
CA TYR A 416 -22.07 -3.96 -1.20
C TYR A 416 -23.06 -4.87 -0.46
N PRO A 417 -24.36 -4.48 -0.36
CA PRO A 417 -25.39 -5.32 0.25
C PRO A 417 -25.62 -6.60 -0.57
N HIS A 418 -25.69 -7.76 0.10
CA HIS A 418 -25.90 -9.06 -0.55
C HIS A 418 -27.38 -9.27 -0.91
N THR A 419 -27.89 -8.46 -1.80
CA THR A 419 -29.26 -8.57 -2.35
C THR A 419 -29.19 -8.84 -3.85
N ALA A 420 -30.26 -9.40 -4.43
CA ALA A 420 -30.34 -9.66 -5.87
C ALA A 420 -30.12 -8.41 -6.74
N GLN A 421 -30.42 -7.22 -6.20
CA GLN A 421 -30.17 -5.95 -6.87
C GLN A 421 -28.67 -5.69 -7.11
N TRP A 422 -27.83 -6.08 -6.15
CA TRP A 422 -26.38 -5.75 -6.15
C TRP A 422 -25.50 -6.94 -6.48
N GLN A 423 -25.99 -8.19 -6.38
CA GLN A 423 -25.34 -9.40 -6.88
C GLN A 423 -25.66 -9.57 -8.38
N ARG A 424 -25.23 -8.61 -9.19
CA ARG A 424 -25.59 -8.54 -10.62
C ARG A 424 -24.72 -9.45 -11.47
N PHE A 425 -23.45 -9.60 -11.12
CA PHE A 425 -22.47 -10.39 -11.84
C PHE A 425 -22.16 -11.69 -11.11
N SER A 426 -22.02 -12.77 -11.86
CA SER A 426 -21.77 -14.12 -11.41
C SER A 426 -20.78 -14.83 -12.33
N ALA A 427 -20.34 -16.03 -12.00
CA ALA A 427 -19.38 -16.78 -12.80
C ALA A 427 -19.76 -16.90 -14.30
N GLN A 428 -21.05 -16.89 -14.62
CA GLN A 428 -21.52 -17.01 -16.01
C GLN A 428 -21.14 -15.79 -16.87
N ASP A 429 -21.03 -14.63 -16.26
CA ASP A 429 -20.69 -13.37 -16.94
C ASP A 429 -19.22 -13.31 -17.37
N TYR A 430 -18.38 -14.22 -16.86
CA TYR A 430 -16.94 -14.30 -17.12
C TYR A 430 -16.54 -15.51 -17.98
N ALA A 431 -17.48 -16.11 -18.70
CA ALA A 431 -17.19 -17.23 -19.59
C ALA A 431 -16.17 -16.92 -20.71
N TYR A 432 -15.87 -15.65 -20.93
CA TYR A 432 -14.84 -15.19 -21.87
C TYR A 432 -13.42 -15.21 -21.30
N ARG A 433 -13.26 -15.38 -19.98
CA ARG A 433 -11.96 -15.45 -19.29
C ARG A 433 -11.43 -16.88 -19.38
N HIS A 434 -10.31 -17.05 -20.06
CA HIS A 434 -9.69 -18.36 -20.32
C HIS A 434 -8.22 -18.42 -19.90
N GLU A 435 -7.73 -17.41 -19.21
CA GLU A 435 -6.35 -17.33 -18.76
C GLU A 435 -6.07 -18.45 -17.74
N PRO A 436 -4.91 -19.15 -17.83
CA PRO A 436 -4.61 -20.30 -16.98
C PRO A 436 -4.62 -20.03 -15.47
N PHE A 437 -4.47 -18.77 -15.10
CA PHE A 437 -4.47 -18.31 -13.70
C PHE A 437 -5.87 -17.89 -13.20
N VAL A 438 -6.91 -17.93 -14.05
CA VAL A 438 -8.27 -17.55 -13.68
C VAL A 438 -9.07 -18.83 -13.43
N ASP A 439 -9.03 -19.30 -12.20
CA ASP A 439 -9.84 -20.42 -11.72
C ASP A 439 -11.21 -19.96 -11.17
N ALA A 440 -12.00 -20.89 -10.64
CA ALA A 440 -13.32 -20.57 -10.09
C ALA A 440 -13.26 -19.60 -8.88
N ASP A 441 -12.21 -19.66 -8.07
CA ASP A 441 -12.01 -18.75 -6.93
C ASP A 441 -11.64 -17.33 -7.42
N ALA A 442 -10.83 -17.25 -8.46
CA ALA A 442 -10.51 -15.98 -9.13
C ALA A 442 -11.75 -15.33 -9.73
N ILE A 443 -12.57 -16.11 -10.45
CA ILE A 443 -13.83 -15.63 -11.04
C ILE A 443 -14.79 -15.09 -9.96
N ASP A 444 -14.92 -15.79 -8.85
CA ASP A 444 -15.77 -15.35 -7.73
C ASP A 444 -15.32 -13.99 -7.19
N LYS A 445 -14.00 -13.80 -7.01
CA LYS A 445 -13.43 -12.54 -6.55
C LYS A 445 -13.59 -11.41 -7.55
N ILE A 446 -13.43 -11.68 -8.85
CA ILE A 446 -13.69 -10.70 -9.92
C ILE A 446 -15.17 -10.29 -9.90
N ALA A 447 -16.09 -11.27 -9.79
CA ALA A 447 -17.52 -10.98 -9.71
C ALA A 447 -17.90 -10.13 -8.50
N HIS A 448 -17.31 -10.40 -7.35
CA HIS A 448 -17.50 -9.58 -6.15
C HIS A 448 -16.96 -8.16 -6.32
N TYR A 449 -15.79 -8.01 -6.97
CA TYR A 449 -15.23 -6.69 -7.26
C TYR A 449 -16.13 -5.88 -8.20
N ASP A 450 -16.63 -6.48 -9.26
CA ASP A 450 -17.50 -5.83 -10.21
C ASP A 450 -18.89 -5.50 -9.61
N ASN A 451 -19.40 -6.34 -8.71
CA ASN A 451 -20.62 -6.05 -7.95
C ASN A 451 -20.41 -4.87 -6.98
N ALA A 452 -19.24 -4.78 -6.33
CA ALA A 452 -18.88 -3.62 -5.51
C ALA A 452 -18.76 -2.35 -6.36
N THR A 453 -18.17 -2.45 -7.54
CA THR A 453 -18.08 -1.34 -8.52
C THR A 453 -19.47 -0.88 -8.94
N ARG A 454 -20.35 -1.81 -9.24
CA ARG A 454 -21.75 -1.54 -9.60
C ARG A 454 -22.55 -0.87 -8.48
N TYR A 455 -22.29 -1.26 -7.23
CA TYR A 455 -22.91 -0.62 -6.07
C TYR A 455 -22.38 0.81 -5.88
N ASN A 456 -21.06 1.02 -5.95
CA ASN A 456 -20.46 2.35 -5.82
C ASN A 456 -20.85 3.30 -6.97
N ASP A 457 -21.12 2.77 -8.17
CA ASP A 457 -21.75 3.50 -9.26
C ASP A 457 -23.10 4.09 -8.85
N ALA A 458 -23.96 3.29 -8.20
CA ALA A 458 -25.23 3.76 -7.68
C ALA A 458 -25.08 4.76 -6.53
N VAL A 459 -24.08 4.59 -5.66
CA VAL A 459 -23.74 5.56 -4.62
C VAL A 459 -23.35 6.91 -5.24
N LEU A 460 -22.56 6.90 -6.31
CA LEU A 460 -22.22 8.11 -7.05
C LEU A 460 -23.47 8.76 -7.67
N GLY A 461 -24.41 7.94 -8.20
CA GLY A 461 -25.71 8.42 -8.65
C GLY A 461 -26.52 9.12 -7.55
N GLN A 462 -26.51 8.61 -6.32
CA GLN A 462 -27.14 9.28 -5.18
C GLN A 462 -26.51 10.66 -4.91
N VAL A 463 -25.19 10.79 -5.07
CA VAL A 463 -24.50 12.08 -4.94
C VAL A 463 -24.95 13.05 -6.02
N PHE A 464 -25.07 12.63 -7.29
CA PHE A 464 -25.57 13.48 -8.36
C PHE A 464 -26.99 13.98 -8.09
N ASP A 465 -27.88 13.07 -7.68
CA ASP A 465 -29.28 13.40 -7.36
C ASP A 465 -29.37 14.39 -6.17
N LEU A 466 -28.50 14.23 -5.18
CA LEU A 466 -28.46 15.10 -4.00
C LEU A 466 -28.15 16.56 -4.33
N PHE A 467 -27.34 16.79 -5.36
CA PHE A 467 -26.88 18.12 -5.75
C PHE A 467 -27.48 18.63 -7.08
N ALA A 468 -28.40 17.88 -7.70
CA ALA A 468 -28.97 18.20 -9.02
C ALA A 468 -29.63 19.59 -9.10
N HIS A 469 -30.18 20.08 -7.98
CA HIS A 469 -30.89 21.36 -7.90
C HIS A 469 -30.03 22.53 -7.41
N ARG A 470 -28.72 22.31 -7.23
CA ARG A 470 -27.75 23.33 -6.81
C ARG A 470 -26.82 23.67 -7.98
N GLN A 471 -26.17 24.82 -7.97
CA GLN A 471 -25.00 25.03 -8.81
C GLN A 471 -23.87 24.15 -8.22
N ALA A 472 -23.67 22.98 -8.80
CA ALA A 472 -22.79 21.98 -8.25
C ALA A 472 -21.88 21.32 -9.30
N VAL A 473 -20.65 21.03 -8.86
CA VAL A 473 -19.70 20.19 -9.59
C VAL A 473 -19.30 19.04 -8.68
N VAL A 474 -19.38 17.81 -9.18
CA VAL A 474 -18.92 16.60 -8.49
C VAL A 474 -17.71 16.06 -9.21
N VAL A 475 -16.57 16.04 -8.54
CA VAL A 475 -15.34 15.39 -8.97
C VAL A 475 -15.27 14.06 -8.26
N CYS A 476 -15.31 12.96 -9.00
CA CYS A 476 -15.12 11.60 -8.46
C CYS A 476 -13.82 11.03 -9.01
N VAL A 477 -12.94 10.57 -8.14
CA VAL A 477 -11.64 10.01 -8.50
C VAL A 477 -11.27 8.92 -7.50
N SER A 478 -10.62 7.85 -7.97
CA SER A 478 -10.03 6.87 -7.05
C SER A 478 -8.68 7.36 -6.53
N ASP A 479 -8.36 6.94 -5.33
CA ASP A 479 -7.06 7.17 -4.71
C ASP A 479 -5.94 6.41 -5.45
N HIS A 480 -6.16 5.15 -5.80
CA HIS A 480 -5.29 4.29 -6.60
C HIS A 480 -6.10 3.18 -7.28
N GLY A 481 -5.45 2.45 -8.17
CA GLY A 481 -5.98 1.21 -8.72
C GLY A 481 -5.66 -0.01 -7.85
N ASP A 482 -5.93 -1.19 -8.39
CA ASP A 482 -5.64 -2.48 -7.75
C ASP A 482 -5.44 -3.55 -8.83
N GLU A 483 -5.25 -4.82 -8.47
CA GLU A 483 -5.28 -5.97 -9.36
C GLU A 483 -6.32 -6.97 -8.87
N VAL A 484 -7.14 -7.49 -9.79
CA VAL A 484 -8.10 -8.55 -9.50
C VAL A 484 -8.03 -9.60 -10.61
N TYR A 485 -6.91 -10.34 -10.64
CA TYR A 485 -6.60 -11.34 -11.67
C TYR A 485 -6.63 -10.81 -13.11
N ASP A 486 -6.15 -9.57 -13.32
CA ASP A 486 -6.22 -8.90 -14.61
C ASP A 486 -5.21 -9.44 -15.62
N TYR A 487 -3.96 -9.67 -15.19
CA TYR A 487 -2.88 -10.15 -16.08
C TYR A 487 -2.03 -11.27 -15.46
N ARG A 488 -2.29 -11.61 -14.18
CA ARG A 488 -1.58 -12.67 -13.45
C ARG A 488 -2.42 -13.22 -12.31
N ASP A 489 -1.99 -14.34 -11.72
CA ASP A 489 -2.56 -14.91 -10.50
C ASP A 489 -2.24 -14.01 -9.30
N SER A 490 -2.96 -12.90 -9.18
CA SER A 490 -2.79 -11.93 -8.11
C SER A 490 -4.04 -11.10 -7.87
N GLN A 491 -4.34 -10.89 -6.60
CA GLN A 491 -5.25 -9.86 -6.11
C GLN A 491 -4.47 -8.92 -5.20
N GLY A 492 -4.71 -7.62 -5.29
CA GLY A 492 -4.01 -6.60 -4.50
C GLY A 492 -2.87 -5.93 -5.26
N ARG A 493 -1.98 -5.23 -4.56
CA ARG A 493 -0.97 -4.33 -5.13
C ARG A 493 0.45 -4.89 -4.96
N ARG A 494 0.70 -6.00 -5.62
CA ARG A 494 1.96 -6.69 -5.58
C ARG A 494 2.96 -6.07 -6.56
N ASP A 495 4.24 -6.00 -6.16
CA ASP A 495 5.34 -5.59 -7.05
C ASP A 495 5.55 -6.61 -8.18
N ASP A 496 5.77 -6.11 -9.39
CA ASP A 496 6.10 -6.92 -10.57
C ASP A 496 7.19 -6.25 -11.39
N ARG A 497 8.38 -6.81 -11.31
CA ARG A 497 9.53 -6.32 -12.06
C ARG A 497 9.66 -6.91 -13.45
N GLN A 498 8.92 -7.99 -13.73
CA GLN A 498 8.92 -8.64 -15.04
C GLN A 498 7.99 -7.92 -16.01
N HIS A 499 6.85 -7.42 -15.49
CA HIS A 499 5.84 -6.69 -16.27
C HIS A 499 5.49 -5.37 -15.60
N PRO A 500 6.46 -4.45 -15.44
CA PRO A 500 6.23 -3.19 -14.74
C PRO A 500 5.19 -2.30 -15.43
N GLU A 501 5.05 -2.39 -16.76
CA GLU A 501 4.05 -1.67 -17.56
C GLU A 501 2.62 -2.11 -17.23
N LEU A 502 2.38 -3.42 -17.03
CA LEU A 502 1.07 -3.94 -16.62
C LEU A 502 0.79 -3.59 -15.16
N MET A 503 1.78 -3.76 -14.29
CA MET A 503 1.66 -3.39 -12.89
C MET A 503 1.25 -1.92 -12.72
N VAL A 504 1.93 -0.98 -13.39
CA VAL A 504 1.59 0.44 -13.26
C VAL A 504 0.24 0.76 -13.90
N ARG A 505 -0.13 0.08 -14.98
CA ARG A 505 -1.44 0.26 -15.61
C ARG A 505 -2.58 -0.05 -14.64
N TYR A 506 -2.57 -1.21 -14.01
CA TYR A 506 -3.67 -1.62 -13.13
C TYR A 506 -3.64 -0.94 -11.76
N GLN A 507 -2.46 -0.72 -11.20
CA GLN A 507 -2.34 -0.18 -9.84
C GLN A 507 -2.32 1.36 -9.78
N HIS A 508 -2.07 2.05 -10.90
CA HIS A 508 -1.91 3.51 -10.90
C HIS A 508 -2.84 4.25 -11.87
N GLU A 509 -3.34 3.62 -12.96
CA GLU A 509 -4.40 4.26 -13.75
C GLU A 509 -5.71 4.25 -12.96
N VAL A 510 -6.27 5.44 -12.75
CA VAL A 510 -7.48 5.61 -11.95
C VAL A 510 -8.60 6.22 -12.76
N PRO A 511 -9.86 5.77 -12.54
CA PRO A 511 -11.01 6.45 -13.11
C PRO A 511 -11.19 7.81 -12.44
N MET A 512 -11.47 8.82 -13.25
CA MET A 512 -11.86 10.14 -12.80
C MET A 512 -12.98 10.68 -13.70
N VAL A 513 -14.06 11.12 -13.07
CA VAL A 513 -15.19 11.75 -13.76
C VAL A 513 -15.56 13.07 -13.10
N VAL A 514 -16.01 14.03 -13.91
CA VAL A 514 -16.48 15.33 -13.43
C VAL A 514 -17.91 15.52 -13.91
N TRP A 515 -18.86 15.55 -12.97
CA TRP A 515 -20.26 15.81 -13.24
C TRP A 515 -20.61 17.25 -12.89
N CYS A 516 -21.44 17.87 -13.75
CA CYS A 516 -21.93 19.22 -13.58
C CYS A 516 -23.45 19.21 -13.51
N SER A 517 -24.03 19.85 -12.51
CA SER A 517 -25.47 20.02 -12.41
C SER A 517 -26.00 20.88 -13.56
N PRO A 518 -27.27 20.73 -13.97
CA PRO A 518 -27.87 21.57 -15.01
C PRO A 518 -27.76 23.09 -14.71
N ALA A 519 -27.93 23.47 -13.44
CA ALA A 519 -27.80 24.87 -13.03
C ALA A 519 -26.35 25.38 -13.20
N PHE A 520 -25.35 24.57 -12.84
CA PHE A 520 -23.94 24.93 -13.04
C PHE A 520 -23.61 25.03 -14.55
N MET A 521 -24.07 24.09 -15.34
CA MET A 521 -23.83 24.10 -16.81
C MET A 521 -24.36 25.35 -17.48
N THR A 522 -25.50 25.85 -17.01
CA THR A 522 -26.12 27.08 -17.55
C THR A 522 -25.33 28.32 -17.11
N ALA A 523 -24.92 28.37 -15.86
CA ALA A 523 -24.21 29.53 -15.30
C ALA A 523 -22.72 29.60 -15.73
N HIS A 524 -22.07 28.44 -15.98
CA HIS A 524 -20.62 28.31 -16.18
C HIS A 524 -20.30 27.49 -17.45
N ALA A 525 -20.93 27.83 -18.58
CA ALA A 525 -20.76 27.12 -19.87
C ALA A 525 -19.29 27.12 -20.35
N ASP A 526 -18.52 28.14 -20.04
CA ASP A 526 -17.09 28.25 -20.31
C ASP A 526 -16.26 27.19 -19.53
N VAL A 527 -16.57 26.97 -18.25
CA VAL A 527 -15.92 25.94 -17.42
C VAL A 527 -16.24 24.55 -17.97
N VAL A 528 -17.50 24.30 -18.33
CA VAL A 528 -17.91 23.02 -18.95
C VAL A 528 -17.18 22.79 -20.27
N SER A 529 -17.00 23.84 -21.08
CA SER A 529 -16.23 23.77 -22.33
C SER A 529 -14.76 23.44 -22.06
N ARG A 530 -14.14 24.05 -21.04
CA ARG A 530 -12.76 23.73 -20.61
C ARG A 530 -12.63 22.29 -20.11
N LEU A 531 -13.58 21.80 -19.31
CA LEU A 531 -13.65 20.41 -18.88
C LEU A 531 -13.66 19.43 -20.05
N ARG A 532 -14.50 19.68 -21.06
CA ARG A 532 -14.58 18.83 -22.26
C ARG A 532 -13.28 18.83 -23.06
N ARG A 533 -12.61 19.98 -23.19
CA ARG A 533 -11.30 20.07 -23.85
C ARG A 533 -10.20 19.36 -23.06
N ALA A 534 -10.29 19.36 -21.74
CA ALA A 534 -9.32 18.74 -20.84
C ALA A 534 -9.47 17.21 -20.71
N ALA A 535 -10.56 16.62 -21.22
CA ALA A 535 -10.93 15.21 -21.03
C ALA A 535 -9.82 14.20 -21.40
N SER A 536 -8.97 14.54 -22.37
CA SER A 536 -7.86 13.69 -22.84
C SER A 536 -6.48 14.21 -22.44
N ARG A 537 -6.42 15.27 -21.60
CA ARG A 537 -5.14 15.76 -21.11
C ARG A 537 -4.54 14.76 -20.12
N PRO A 538 -3.24 14.43 -20.25
CA PRO A 538 -2.59 13.61 -19.24
C PRO A 538 -2.55 14.35 -17.90
N GLY A 539 -2.98 13.67 -16.84
CA GLY A 539 -3.09 14.24 -15.51
C GLY A 539 -2.58 13.29 -14.43
N THR A 540 -2.40 13.81 -13.22
CA THR A 540 -1.98 13.06 -12.06
C THR A 540 -2.75 13.53 -10.82
N THR A 541 -3.07 12.60 -9.93
CA THR A 541 -3.97 12.87 -8.79
C THR A 541 -3.35 13.77 -7.72
N ASP A 542 -2.03 13.92 -7.66
CA ASP A 542 -1.37 14.90 -6.78
C ASP A 542 -1.62 16.36 -7.17
N ASN A 543 -2.13 16.60 -8.38
CA ASN A 543 -2.56 17.93 -8.83
C ASN A 543 -4.07 18.16 -8.70
N LEU A 544 -4.80 17.23 -8.08
CA LEU A 544 -6.25 17.36 -7.86
C LEU A 544 -6.60 18.63 -7.08
N SER A 545 -5.79 19.00 -6.09
CA SER A 545 -5.97 20.23 -5.32
C SER A 545 -5.97 21.48 -6.20
N GLN A 546 -5.19 21.51 -7.28
CA GLN A 546 -5.12 22.64 -8.22
C GLN A 546 -6.39 22.73 -9.06
N LEU A 547 -6.90 21.59 -9.55
CA LEU A 547 -8.20 21.51 -10.19
C LEU A 547 -9.33 22.03 -9.28
N LEU A 548 -9.35 21.59 -8.01
CA LEU A 548 -10.36 22.02 -7.05
C LEU A 548 -10.30 23.53 -6.80
N LEU A 549 -9.11 24.10 -6.60
CA LEU A 549 -8.91 25.53 -6.42
C LEU A 549 -9.38 26.33 -7.65
N GLY A 550 -9.06 25.87 -8.85
CA GLY A 550 -9.51 26.47 -10.10
C GLY A 550 -11.03 26.43 -10.27
N LEU A 551 -11.67 25.27 -10.01
CA LEU A 551 -13.13 25.12 -10.03
C LEU A 551 -13.81 25.99 -8.97
N GLY A 552 -13.19 26.10 -7.78
CA GLY A 552 -13.68 26.92 -6.66
C GLY A 552 -13.48 28.43 -6.87
N GLY A 553 -12.80 28.85 -7.94
CA GLY A 553 -12.50 30.27 -8.19
C GLY A 553 -11.65 30.92 -7.11
N ILE A 554 -10.80 30.13 -6.44
CA ILE A 554 -10.02 30.59 -5.29
C ILE A 554 -8.69 31.19 -5.74
N THR A 555 -8.51 32.47 -5.46
CA THR A 555 -7.23 33.16 -5.61
C THR A 555 -6.38 32.91 -4.36
N SER A 556 -5.26 32.23 -4.53
CA SER A 556 -4.37 31.85 -3.43
C SER A 556 -2.92 31.76 -3.92
N PRO A 557 -1.91 32.09 -3.09
CA PRO A 557 -0.51 31.84 -3.44
C PRO A 557 -0.17 30.35 -3.62
N TYR A 558 -1.05 29.45 -3.21
CA TYR A 558 -0.92 28.01 -3.38
C TYR A 558 -1.58 27.46 -4.66
N TYR A 559 -2.25 28.31 -5.43
CA TYR A 559 -2.82 27.94 -6.74
C TYR A 559 -1.79 28.16 -7.85
N HIS A 560 -1.54 27.10 -8.60
CA HIS A 560 -0.59 27.08 -9.72
C HIS A 560 -1.33 26.74 -11.03
N PRO A 561 -1.66 27.72 -11.88
CA PRO A 561 -2.39 27.50 -13.14
C PRO A 561 -1.72 26.46 -14.05
N GLY A 562 -0.38 26.37 -14.04
CA GLY A 562 0.36 25.37 -14.81
C GLY A 562 0.11 23.92 -14.39
N LEU A 563 -0.45 23.67 -13.21
CA LEU A 563 -0.82 22.35 -12.69
C LEU A 563 -2.33 22.09 -12.69
N ASP A 564 -3.15 23.12 -12.92
CA ASP A 564 -4.60 22.96 -13.07
C ASP A 564 -4.93 22.43 -14.47
N ILE A 565 -5.42 21.20 -14.54
CA ILE A 565 -5.73 20.53 -15.82
C ILE A 565 -6.76 21.28 -16.68
N LEU A 566 -7.55 22.19 -16.10
CA LEU A 566 -8.52 23.03 -16.82
C LEU A 566 -7.94 24.34 -17.31
N SER A 567 -6.80 24.77 -16.79
CA SER A 567 -6.17 26.02 -17.18
C SER A 567 -5.66 25.98 -18.63
N ASP A 568 -5.66 27.13 -19.27
CA ASP A 568 -5.00 27.29 -20.58
C ASP A 568 -3.47 27.27 -20.44
N ASP A 569 -2.95 27.58 -19.24
CA ASP A 569 -1.53 27.51 -18.91
C ASP A 569 -1.09 26.10 -18.50
N TYR A 570 -1.99 25.10 -18.50
CA TYR A 570 -1.69 23.74 -18.06
C TYR A 570 -0.52 23.14 -18.84
N ARG A 571 0.42 22.60 -18.08
CA ARG A 571 1.57 21.86 -18.59
C ARG A 571 1.60 20.51 -17.90
N PRO A 572 1.41 19.39 -18.62
CA PRO A 572 1.43 18.07 -18.03
C PRO A 572 2.74 17.85 -17.25
N PRO A 573 2.68 17.55 -15.95
CA PRO A 573 3.86 17.25 -15.19
C PRO A 573 4.43 15.89 -15.62
N ARG A 574 5.68 15.64 -15.30
CA ARG A 574 6.27 14.32 -15.44
C ARG A 574 5.59 13.36 -14.46
N ARG A 575 4.96 12.29 -14.98
CA ARG A 575 4.18 11.34 -14.17
C ARG A 575 5.08 10.25 -13.60
N ILE A 576 5.58 10.49 -12.38
CA ILE A 576 6.41 9.53 -11.66
C ILE A 576 5.53 8.71 -10.73
N VAL A 577 5.52 7.38 -10.90
CA VAL A 577 4.80 6.46 -10.03
C VAL A 577 5.77 5.61 -9.21
N ARG A 578 5.37 5.28 -7.98
CA ARG A 578 6.21 4.54 -7.01
C ARG A 578 7.58 5.19 -6.79
N LYS A 579 7.73 6.49 -7.01
CA LYS A 579 9.00 7.26 -6.95
C LYS A 579 10.10 6.74 -7.89
N THR A 580 9.82 5.74 -8.71
CA THR A 580 10.82 5.00 -9.49
C THR A 580 10.52 5.01 -10.98
N TYR A 581 9.27 4.81 -11.35
CA TYR A 581 8.88 4.62 -12.74
C TYR A 581 8.36 5.92 -13.36
N ASP A 582 8.93 6.30 -14.49
CA ASP A 582 8.35 7.30 -15.38
C ASP A 582 7.25 6.60 -16.18
N TYR A 583 5.99 6.86 -15.83
CA TYR A 583 4.81 6.19 -16.37
C TYR A 583 4.73 6.27 -17.89
N ASP A 584 4.91 7.48 -18.44
CA ASP A 584 4.78 7.70 -19.88
C ASP A 584 5.86 6.97 -20.68
N ARG A 585 7.11 7.00 -20.20
CA ARG A 585 8.23 6.29 -20.84
C ARG A 585 8.08 4.78 -20.74
N LEU A 586 7.58 4.28 -19.61
CA LEU A 586 7.40 2.85 -19.39
C LEU A 586 6.35 2.26 -20.35
N LEU A 587 5.21 2.94 -20.54
CA LEU A 587 4.18 2.47 -21.46
C LEU A 587 4.62 2.54 -22.93
N GLN A 588 5.47 3.51 -23.31
CA GLN A 588 6.02 3.58 -24.67
C GLN A 588 6.99 2.42 -24.97
N GLN A 589 7.66 1.87 -23.96
CA GLN A 589 8.56 0.74 -24.13
C GLN A 589 7.86 -0.62 -24.18
N GLY A 590 6.64 -0.71 -23.64
CA GLY A 590 5.81 -1.92 -23.63
C GLY A 590 4.89 -2.08 -24.84
N GLN A 591 4.89 -1.11 -25.78
CA GLN A 591 4.22 -1.19 -27.09
C GLN A 591 5.18 -1.69 -28.15
#